data_c1dcb4585d5bf6d6dcd02e26667bf3cc
#
_entry.id   c1dcb4585d5bf6d6dcd02e26667bf3cc
#
_cell.length_a   1.000
_cell.length_b   1.000
_cell.length_c   1.000
_cell.angle_alpha   90.00
_cell.angle_beta   90.00
_cell.angle_gamma   90.00
#
_symmetry.space_group_name_H-M   'P 1'
#
loop_
_entity.id
_entity.type
_entity.pdbx_description
1 polymer ?
#
loop_
_entity_poly.entity_id
_entity_poly.type
_entity_poly.pdbx_seq_one_letter_code
_entity_poly.pdbx_strand_id
1 'polypeptide(L)'
;MTRREAWLFLFYRCEMGGSRKSIAVIDGQGGGIGSAIIKRLREVLGEELEVIGLGTNAMATGAMLKAGANKGASGENAIAQTVRKVDIVTGTFSIVLANSMMGELTPKMAEAIASSSAIKCLLPLKIPEVEIIGTAKEPLPHLVDQLIKRIQEIVGT
;
A
#
# COMPACT_ATOMS: atom_id res chain seq x y z
N MET A 1 12.69 25.08 1.40
CA MET A 1 11.37 25.22 2.03
C MET A 1 11.48 24.94 3.52
N THR A 2 11.12 25.93 4.35
CA THR A 2 11.16 25.79 5.80
C THR A 2 10.03 24.89 6.29
N ARG A 3 10.17 24.35 7.52
CA ARG A 3 9.12 23.56 8.17
C ARG A 3 7.76 24.29 8.24
N ARG A 4 7.82 25.62 8.35
CA ARG A 4 6.67 26.52 8.41
C ARG A 4 6.00 26.69 7.05
N GLU A 5 6.78 26.77 5.99
CA GLU A 5 6.27 26.85 4.60
C GLU A 5 5.64 25.52 4.17
N ALA A 6 6.22 24.40 4.58
CA ALA A 6 5.65 23.08 4.36
C ALA A 6 4.29 22.92 5.07
N TRP A 7 4.16 23.44 6.31
CA TRP A 7 2.91 23.45 7.07
C TRP A 7 1.85 24.34 6.42
N LEU A 8 2.22 25.51 5.96
CA LEU A 8 1.33 26.43 5.24
C LEU A 8 0.87 25.84 3.91
N PHE A 9 1.75 25.17 3.20
CA PHE A 9 1.43 24.50 1.93
C PHE A 9 0.43 23.36 2.14
N LEU A 10 0.61 22.55 3.18
CA LEU A 10 -0.32 21.51 3.60
C LEU A 10 -1.66 22.06 4.04
N PHE A 11 -1.66 23.17 4.79
CA PHE A 11 -2.88 23.84 5.25
C PHE A 11 -3.67 24.44 4.09
N TYR A 12 -3.00 25.13 3.16
CA TYR A 12 -3.63 25.69 1.96
C TYR A 12 -4.20 24.63 1.03
N ARG A 13 -3.53 23.48 0.92
CA ARG A 13 -4.00 22.35 0.11
C ARG A 13 -5.24 21.69 0.72
N CYS A 14 -5.37 21.73 2.02
CA CYS A 14 -6.54 21.23 2.74
C CYS A 14 -7.78 22.15 2.57
N GLU A 15 -7.56 23.47 2.49
CA GLU A 15 -8.65 24.44 2.33
C GLU A 15 -9.13 24.59 0.86
N MET A 16 -8.31 24.27 -0.12
CA MET A 16 -8.62 24.40 -1.54
C MET A 16 -9.36 23.19 -2.14
N GLY A 17 -9.91 22.31 -1.31
CA GLY A 17 -10.80 21.24 -1.76
C GLY A 17 -10.15 20.08 -2.51
N GLY A 18 -8.82 20.00 -2.55
CA GLY A 18 -8.09 18.83 -3.01
C GLY A 18 -7.93 17.84 -1.88
N SER A 19 -8.75 16.79 -1.82
CA SER A 19 -8.51 15.71 -0.87
C SER A 19 -7.16 15.07 -1.14
N ARG A 20 -6.40 14.84 -0.06
CA ARG A 20 -5.13 14.14 -0.08
C ARG A 20 -5.31 12.77 -0.74
N LYS A 21 -4.40 12.37 -1.64
CA LYS A 21 -4.40 11.03 -2.23
C LYS A 21 -4.29 9.97 -1.15
N SER A 22 -4.95 8.85 -1.36
CA SER A 22 -4.96 7.73 -0.42
C SER A 22 -4.36 6.47 -1.03
N ILE A 23 -3.62 5.74 -0.22
CA ILE A 23 -3.03 4.46 -0.60
C ILE A 23 -3.37 3.39 0.44
N ALA A 24 -3.85 2.26 -0.02
CA ALA A 24 -4.00 1.07 0.81
C ALA A 24 -2.79 0.16 0.61
N VAL A 25 -2.12 -0.16 1.68
CA VAL A 25 -1.05 -1.16 1.72
C VAL A 25 -1.62 -2.44 2.29
N ILE A 26 -1.62 -3.49 1.50
CA ILE A 26 -2.23 -4.78 1.85
C ILE A 26 -1.14 -5.81 2.11
N ASP A 27 -1.21 -6.46 3.26
CA ASP A 27 -0.28 -7.51 3.64
C ASP A 27 -0.98 -8.54 4.55
N GLY A 28 -0.31 -9.65 4.75
CA GLY A 28 -0.77 -10.72 5.63
C GLY A 28 0.36 -11.26 6.49
N GLN A 29 0.13 -12.41 7.09
CA GLN A 29 1.08 -13.07 8.00
C GLN A 29 1.60 -12.10 9.06
N GLY A 30 2.89 -11.82 9.12
CA GLY A 30 3.48 -10.90 10.10
C GLY A 30 3.50 -9.42 9.68
N GLY A 31 3.11 -9.08 8.46
CA GLY A 31 3.05 -7.70 7.98
C GLY A 31 4.41 -7.06 7.67
N GLY A 32 5.46 -7.87 7.48
CA GLY A 32 6.83 -7.38 7.31
C GLY A 32 7.04 -6.57 6.04
N ILE A 33 6.48 -7.00 4.92
CA ILE A 33 6.60 -6.30 3.63
C ILE A 33 5.77 -5.03 3.64
N GLY A 34 4.53 -5.10 4.10
CA GLY A 34 3.66 -3.93 4.25
C GLY A 34 4.28 -2.86 5.14
N SER A 35 4.89 -3.27 6.24
CA SER A 35 5.61 -2.37 7.15
C SER A 35 6.81 -1.71 6.48
N ALA A 36 7.60 -2.46 5.71
CA ALA A 36 8.74 -1.90 4.96
C ALA A 36 8.29 -0.87 3.92
N ILE A 37 7.21 -1.14 3.20
CA ILE A 37 6.61 -0.21 2.24
C ILE A 37 6.18 1.08 2.95
N ILE A 38 5.42 0.97 4.04
CA ILE A 38 4.89 2.13 4.77
C ILE A 38 6.01 2.97 5.36
N LYS A 39 7.00 2.32 5.97
CA LYS A 39 8.15 3.02 6.52
C LYS A 39 8.85 3.86 5.44
N ARG A 40 9.07 3.29 4.27
CA ARG A 40 9.73 3.99 3.17
C ARG A 40 8.84 5.10 2.58
N LEU A 41 7.54 4.87 2.47
CA LEU A 41 6.58 5.91 2.08
C LEU A 41 6.69 7.14 3.00
N ARG A 42 6.74 6.92 4.30
CA ARG A 42 6.85 8.02 5.27
C ARG A 42 8.18 8.74 5.21
N GLU A 43 9.27 8.03 4.99
CA GLU A 43 10.61 8.64 4.84
C GLU A 43 10.69 9.55 3.62
N VAL A 44 10.05 9.18 2.51
CA VAL A 44 10.15 9.92 1.23
C VAL A 44 9.02 10.94 1.05
N LEU A 45 7.79 10.57 1.35
CA LEU A 45 6.59 11.38 1.08
C LEU A 45 6.00 12.05 2.34
N GLY A 46 6.47 11.67 3.52
CA GLY A 46 5.95 12.23 4.77
C GLY A 46 4.43 12.04 4.89
N GLU A 47 3.71 13.13 5.12
CA GLU A 47 2.25 13.14 5.30
C GLU A 47 1.47 13.51 4.02
N GLU A 48 2.11 13.52 2.85
CA GLU A 48 1.44 13.86 1.58
C GLU A 48 0.38 12.85 1.15
N LEU A 49 0.53 11.60 1.61
CA LEU A 49 -0.43 10.52 1.38
C LEU A 49 -1.15 10.13 2.66
N GLU A 50 -2.43 9.84 2.55
CA GLU A 50 -3.12 9.07 3.56
C GLU A 50 -2.81 7.60 3.35
N VAL A 51 -2.14 6.98 4.31
CA VAL A 51 -1.73 5.57 4.24
C VAL A 51 -2.66 4.72 5.10
N ILE A 52 -3.28 3.73 4.50
CA ILE A 52 -4.18 2.79 5.15
C ILE A 52 -3.55 1.40 5.13
N GLY A 53 -3.31 0.82 6.29
CA GLY A 53 -2.83 -0.54 6.42
C GLY A 53 -3.99 -1.54 6.47
N LEU A 54 -4.07 -2.41 5.49
CA LEU A 54 -5.10 -3.45 5.42
C LEU A 54 -4.46 -4.83 5.59
N GLY A 55 -4.61 -5.41 6.74
CA GLY A 55 -4.12 -6.76 7.02
C GLY A 55 -5.16 -7.83 6.77
N THR A 56 -4.71 -8.99 6.31
CA THR A 56 -5.55 -10.18 6.32
C THR A 56 -5.83 -10.68 7.74
N ASN A 57 -4.99 -10.25 8.69
CA ASN A 57 -5.10 -10.53 10.12
C ASN A 57 -4.70 -9.31 10.95
N ALA A 58 -4.99 -9.34 12.23
CA ALA A 58 -4.74 -8.22 13.14
C ALA A 58 -3.24 -7.96 13.39
N MET A 59 -2.39 -8.99 13.35
CA MET A 59 -0.95 -8.84 13.54
C MET A 59 -0.34 -8.02 12.40
N ALA A 60 -0.68 -8.33 11.16
CA ALA A 60 -0.22 -7.58 9.99
C ALA A 60 -0.70 -6.13 10.04
N THR A 61 -1.97 -5.90 10.36
CA THR A 61 -2.51 -4.55 10.52
C THR A 61 -1.78 -3.77 11.61
N GLY A 62 -1.56 -4.39 12.77
CA GLY A 62 -0.82 -3.77 13.88
C GLY A 62 0.61 -3.39 13.51
N ALA A 63 1.32 -4.25 12.78
CA ALA A 63 2.66 -3.97 12.28
C ALA A 63 2.68 -2.77 11.32
N MET A 64 1.71 -2.68 10.44
CA MET A 64 1.58 -1.57 9.49
C MET A 64 1.22 -0.24 10.19
N LEU A 65 0.38 -0.28 11.21
CA LEU A 65 0.10 0.90 12.05
C LEU A 65 1.36 1.40 12.76
N LYS A 66 2.15 0.49 13.34
CA LYS A 66 3.45 0.83 13.94
C LYS A 66 4.43 1.43 12.94
N ALA A 67 4.40 1.00 11.70
CA ALA A 67 5.27 1.52 10.64
C ALA A 67 4.87 2.92 10.16
N GLY A 68 3.69 3.41 10.53
CA GLY A 68 3.25 4.78 10.24
C GLY A 68 1.97 4.92 9.41
N ALA A 69 1.18 3.86 9.25
CA ALA A 69 -0.14 4.00 8.63
C ALA A 69 -1.03 4.92 9.46
N ASN A 70 -1.84 5.74 8.79
CA ASN A 70 -2.80 6.63 9.45
C ASN A 70 -3.99 5.86 10.04
N LYS A 71 -4.41 4.82 9.35
CA LYS A 71 -5.54 3.97 9.70
C LYS A 71 -5.19 2.53 9.42
N GLY A 72 -5.88 1.61 10.06
CA GLY A 72 -5.74 0.19 9.80
C GLY A 72 -7.03 -0.54 10.02
N ALA A 73 -7.25 -1.57 9.24
CA ALA A 73 -8.36 -2.49 9.40
C ALA A 73 -7.96 -3.90 8.94
N SER A 74 -8.63 -4.91 9.45
CA SER A 74 -8.27 -6.31 9.21
C SER A 74 -9.45 -7.09 8.63
N GLY A 75 -9.12 -8.01 7.74
CA GLY A 75 -10.03 -9.03 7.26
C GLY A 75 -10.72 -8.72 5.95
N GLU A 76 -11.47 -9.68 5.49
CA GLU A 76 -12.07 -9.73 4.15
C GLU A 76 -12.98 -8.53 3.86
N ASN A 77 -13.89 -8.25 4.77
CA ASN A 77 -14.83 -7.14 4.55
C ASN A 77 -14.13 -5.77 4.57
N ALA A 78 -13.18 -5.58 5.50
CA ALA A 78 -12.40 -4.35 5.58
C ALA A 78 -11.62 -4.10 4.28
N ILE A 79 -10.97 -5.11 3.75
CA ILE A 79 -10.26 -5.03 2.47
C ILE A 79 -11.24 -4.72 1.33
N ALA A 80 -12.31 -5.50 1.20
CA ALA A 80 -13.29 -5.33 0.13
C ALA A 80 -13.93 -3.93 0.10
N GLN A 81 -14.23 -3.37 1.25
CA GLN A 81 -14.83 -2.04 1.36
C GLN A 81 -13.82 -0.91 1.11
N THR A 82 -12.59 -1.05 1.61
CA THR A 82 -11.60 0.02 1.56
C THR A 82 -10.96 0.17 0.18
N VAL A 83 -10.67 -0.92 -0.53
CA VAL A 83 -10.06 -0.85 -1.86
C VAL A 83 -10.92 -0.14 -2.91
N ARG A 84 -12.20 0.01 -2.64
CA ARG A 84 -13.14 0.74 -3.50
C ARG A 84 -13.03 2.26 -3.35
N LYS A 85 -12.36 2.75 -2.33
CA LYS A 85 -12.35 4.17 -1.93
C LYS A 85 -10.95 4.80 -1.97
N VAL A 86 -9.93 4.03 -2.29
CA VAL A 86 -8.55 4.53 -2.34
C VAL A 86 -8.09 4.77 -3.77
N ASP A 87 -7.11 5.64 -3.92
CA ASP A 87 -6.53 5.96 -5.23
C ASP A 87 -5.53 4.90 -5.69
N ILE A 88 -4.76 4.35 -4.75
CA ILE A 88 -3.69 3.39 -5.02
C ILE A 88 -3.82 2.21 -4.08
N VAL A 89 -3.56 1.02 -4.59
CA VAL A 89 -3.39 -0.20 -3.81
C VAL A 89 -1.99 -0.74 -4.06
N THR A 90 -1.30 -1.12 -3.02
CA THR A 90 0.03 -1.73 -3.13
C THR A 90 0.20 -2.91 -2.18
N GLY A 91 1.17 -3.73 -2.49
CA GLY A 91 1.57 -4.92 -1.77
C GLY A 91 2.38 -5.82 -2.68
N THR A 92 2.54 -7.07 -2.30
CA THR A 92 3.12 -8.08 -3.19
C THR A 92 2.09 -8.49 -4.25
N PHE A 93 2.56 -9.09 -5.35
CA PHE A 93 1.67 -9.63 -6.38
C PHE A 93 0.69 -10.67 -5.81
N SER A 94 1.04 -11.32 -4.70
CA SER A 94 0.20 -12.32 -4.04
C SER A 94 -1.16 -11.79 -3.57
N ILE A 95 -1.32 -10.48 -3.40
CA ILE A 95 -2.62 -9.91 -2.96
C ILE A 95 -3.73 -10.02 -4.02
N VAL A 96 -3.40 -10.30 -5.27
CA VAL A 96 -4.40 -10.57 -6.33
C VAL A 96 -4.51 -12.05 -6.67
N LEU A 97 -3.82 -12.92 -5.94
CA LEU A 97 -3.86 -14.36 -6.12
C LEU A 97 -4.71 -15.01 -5.03
N ALA A 98 -5.82 -15.57 -5.42
CA ALA A 98 -6.71 -16.28 -4.51
C ALA A 98 -5.99 -17.40 -3.76
N ASN A 99 -6.20 -17.47 -2.45
CA ASN A 99 -5.63 -18.46 -1.53
C ASN A 99 -4.12 -18.35 -1.33
N SER A 100 -3.51 -17.26 -1.70
CA SER A 100 -2.10 -16.97 -1.36
C SER A 100 -1.93 -16.75 0.15
N MET A 101 -0.68 -16.65 0.61
CA MET A 101 -0.35 -16.46 2.03
C MET A 101 -0.94 -17.57 2.92
N MET A 102 -0.79 -18.83 2.50
CA MET A 102 -1.36 -20.01 3.20
C MET A 102 -2.88 -19.93 3.37
N GLY A 103 -3.58 -19.30 2.44
CA GLY A 103 -5.04 -19.15 2.47
C GLY A 103 -5.53 -17.89 3.18
N GLU A 104 -4.67 -17.11 3.78
CA GLU A 104 -5.10 -15.85 4.43
C GLU A 104 -5.74 -14.89 3.43
N LEU A 105 -5.23 -14.84 2.20
CA LEU A 105 -5.83 -14.03 1.14
C LEU A 105 -6.95 -14.85 0.46
N THR A 106 -8.17 -14.55 0.84
CA THR A 106 -9.35 -15.25 0.32
C THR A 106 -9.63 -14.91 -1.15
N PRO A 107 -10.35 -15.78 -1.88
CA PRO A 107 -10.81 -15.44 -3.23
C PRO A 107 -11.58 -14.12 -3.32
N LYS A 108 -12.40 -13.80 -2.33
CA LYS A 108 -13.11 -12.53 -2.25
C LYS A 108 -12.18 -11.32 -2.11
N MET A 109 -11.12 -11.45 -1.31
CA MET A 109 -10.10 -10.41 -1.19
C MET A 109 -9.42 -10.18 -2.54
N ALA A 110 -8.97 -11.24 -3.19
CA ALA A 110 -8.29 -11.15 -4.49
C ALA A 110 -9.19 -10.51 -5.54
N GLU A 111 -10.45 -10.91 -5.63
CA GLU A 111 -11.42 -10.33 -6.54
C GLU A 111 -11.66 -8.84 -6.26
N ALA A 112 -11.89 -8.47 -5.01
CA ALA A 112 -12.13 -7.09 -4.63
C ALA A 112 -10.94 -6.19 -4.98
N ILE A 113 -9.72 -6.63 -4.70
CA ILE A 113 -8.49 -5.89 -5.01
C ILE A 113 -8.31 -5.77 -6.52
N ALA A 114 -8.38 -6.87 -7.25
CA ALA A 114 -8.13 -6.90 -8.69
C ALA A 114 -9.18 -6.10 -9.47
N SER A 115 -10.44 -6.11 -9.04
CA SER A 115 -11.54 -5.42 -9.71
C SER A 115 -11.73 -3.97 -9.28
N SER A 116 -11.01 -3.48 -8.27
CA SER A 116 -11.10 -2.10 -7.83
C SER A 116 -10.65 -1.12 -8.92
N SER A 117 -11.14 0.11 -8.89
CA SER A 117 -10.70 1.18 -9.78
C SER A 117 -9.36 1.81 -9.36
N ALA A 118 -8.83 1.46 -8.20
CA ALA A 118 -7.53 1.93 -7.74
C ALA A 118 -6.40 1.49 -8.69
N ILE A 119 -5.36 2.31 -8.80
CA ILE A 119 -4.13 1.90 -9.47
C ILE A 119 -3.43 0.90 -8.58
N LYS A 120 -3.16 -0.30 -9.09
CA LYS A 120 -2.48 -1.37 -8.33
C LYS A 120 -1.00 -1.38 -8.69
N CYS A 121 -0.16 -1.03 -7.72
CA CYS A 121 1.30 -1.07 -7.83
C CYS A 121 1.80 -2.24 -6.99
N LEU A 122 2.23 -3.31 -7.65
CA LEU A 122 2.51 -4.58 -6.99
C LEU A 122 3.98 -4.97 -7.12
N LEU A 123 4.57 -5.44 -6.02
CA LEU A 123 5.93 -5.95 -6.00
C LEU A 123 5.97 -7.37 -6.57
N PRO A 124 6.83 -7.65 -7.58
CA PRO A 124 6.94 -8.96 -8.19
C PRO A 124 7.84 -9.90 -7.37
N LEU A 125 7.49 -10.11 -6.12
CA LEU A 125 8.24 -11.02 -5.26
C LEU A 125 7.98 -12.46 -5.65
N LYS A 126 8.92 -13.33 -5.26
CA LYS A 126 8.81 -14.77 -5.55
C LYS A 126 7.50 -15.33 -5.01
N ILE A 127 6.67 -15.80 -5.90
CA ILE A 127 5.39 -16.41 -5.60
C ILE A 127 5.46 -17.86 -6.06
N PRO A 128 5.22 -18.85 -5.19
CA PRO A 128 5.18 -20.24 -5.62
C PRO A 128 4.26 -20.44 -6.84
N GLU A 129 4.72 -21.18 -7.80
CA GLU A 129 3.93 -21.58 -8.99
C GLU A 129 3.53 -20.42 -9.92
N VAL A 130 4.03 -19.19 -9.69
CA VAL A 130 3.82 -18.03 -10.57
C VAL A 130 5.14 -17.40 -10.94
N GLU A 131 5.39 -17.27 -12.23
CA GLU A 131 6.53 -16.54 -12.77
C GLU A 131 6.04 -15.34 -13.59
N ILE A 132 6.57 -14.16 -13.29
CA ILE A 132 6.26 -12.96 -14.05
C ILE A 132 7.42 -12.72 -15.02
N ILE A 133 7.18 -12.96 -16.29
CA ILE A 133 8.18 -12.81 -17.34
C ILE A 133 8.53 -11.33 -17.52
N GLY A 134 9.79 -11.03 -17.72
CA GLY A 134 10.28 -9.66 -17.89
C GLY A 134 10.67 -8.96 -16.58
N THR A 135 10.58 -9.64 -15.46
CA THR A 135 11.05 -9.11 -14.16
C THR A 135 12.42 -9.69 -13.81
N ALA A 136 13.30 -8.85 -13.26
CA ALA A 136 14.58 -9.29 -12.70
C ALA A 136 14.43 -9.60 -11.22
N LYS A 137 15.26 -10.53 -10.73
CA LYS A 137 15.38 -10.75 -9.27
C LYS A 137 16.10 -9.56 -8.64
N GLU A 138 15.41 -8.86 -7.76
CA GLU A 138 15.98 -7.75 -7.02
C GLU A 138 15.70 -7.90 -5.52
N PRO A 139 16.60 -7.40 -4.66
CA PRO A 139 16.37 -7.36 -3.21
C PRO A 139 15.15 -6.49 -2.89
N LEU A 140 14.45 -6.84 -1.82
CA LEU A 140 13.25 -6.11 -1.37
C LEU A 140 13.48 -4.59 -1.22
N PRO A 141 14.57 -4.10 -0.64
CA PRO A 141 14.80 -2.65 -0.54
C PRO A 141 14.82 -1.93 -1.89
N HIS A 142 15.41 -2.54 -2.92
CA HIS A 142 15.44 -1.97 -4.28
C HIS A 142 14.04 -1.95 -4.91
N LEU A 143 13.27 -3.02 -4.72
CA LEU A 143 11.89 -3.07 -5.20
C LEU A 143 11.01 -2.03 -4.50
N VAL A 144 11.19 -1.85 -3.20
CA VAL A 144 10.47 -0.82 -2.44
C VAL A 144 10.83 0.58 -2.95
N ASP A 145 12.10 0.86 -3.20
CA ASP A 145 12.52 2.17 -3.75
C ASP A 145 11.91 2.44 -5.13
N GLN A 146 11.86 1.44 -6.00
CA GLN A 146 11.20 1.54 -7.31
C GLN A 146 9.69 1.79 -7.15
N LEU A 147 9.06 1.10 -6.21
CA LEU A 147 7.65 1.30 -5.89
C LEU A 147 7.37 2.73 -5.45
N ILE A 148 8.15 3.25 -4.49
CA ILE A 148 7.98 4.61 -3.97
C ILE A 148 8.15 5.64 -5.09
N LYS A 149 9.15 5.46 -5.95
CA LYS A 149 9.36 6.33 -7.11
C LYS A 149 8.14 6.36 -8.03
N ARG A 150 7.56 5.18 -8.30
CA ARG A 150 6.34 5.11 -9.13
C ARG A 150 5.14 5.77 -8.47
N ILE A 151 4.99 5.59 -7.16
CA ILE A 151 3.93 6.27 -6.40
C ILE A 151 4.08 7.78 -6.47
N GLN A 152 5.30 8.31 -6.32
CA GLN A 152 5.58 9.75 -6.47
C GLN A 152 5.11 10.27 -7.84
N GLU A 153 5.41 9.55 -8.91
CA GLU A 153 4.96 9.91 -10.27
C GLU A 153 3.43 9.97 -10.37
N ILE A 154 2.75 9.01 -9.75
CA ILE A 154 1.27 8.92 -9.79
C ILE A 154 0.63 10.07 -9.00
N VAL A 155 1.19 10.44 -7.86
CA VAL A 155 0.64 11.51 -7.02
C VAL A 155 1.11 12.91 -7.44
N GLY A 156 2.05 13.00 -8.35
CA GLY A 156 2.51 14.26 -8.92
C GLY A 156 3.49 15.04 -8.04
N THR A 157 4.34 14.34 -7.30
CA THR A 157 5.36 14.94 -6.41
C THR A 157 6.78 14.63 -6.86
#